data_03a44c76003b01f6ae0f655080d7921c
#
_entry.id   03a44c76003b01f6ae0f655080d7921c
#
_cell.length_a   1.000
_cell.length_b   1.000
_cell.length_c   1.000
_cell.angle_alpha   90.00
_cell.angle_beta   90.00
_cell.angle_gamma   90.00
#
_symmetry.space_group_name_H-M   'P 1'
#
loop_
_entity.id
_entity.type
_entity.pdbx_description
1 polymer ?
#
loop_
_entity_poly.entity_id
_entity_poly.type
_entity_poly.pdbx_seq_one_letter_code
_entity_poly.pdbx_strand_id
1 'polypeptide(L)'
;MNEYHVLVVEDDKEILDGIGIYLKNQGYTVYKAGNGKDGLSIIEQEEIHLAIVDIMMPVMDGITMVMKLRENHDFPVIFLSAKSEELDKITGLNIGADDYVTKPFTPMELLARVNSQLRRYSKY
;
A
#
# COMPACT_ATOMS: atom_id res chain seq x y z
N MET A 1 22.17 -6.69 -2.63
CA MET A 1 20.87 -6.40 -3.24
C MET A 1 19.77 -6.44 -2.21
N ASN A 2 19.03 -5.38 -2.09
CA ASN A 2 17.99 -5.32 -1.09
C ASN A 2 16.71 -5.92 -1.63
N GLU A 3 16.22 -6.92 -0.92
CA GLU A 3 14.91 -7.48 -1.21
C GLU A 3 13.91 -6.82 -0.29
N TYR A 4 13.20 -5.85 -0.83
CA TYR A 4 12.10 -5.27 -0.08
C TYR A 4 10.83 -6.06 -0.36
N HIS A 5 10.03 -6.22 0.69
CA HIS A 5 8.75 -6.91 0.63
C HIS A 5 7.64 -5.88 0.59
N VAL A 6 6.85 -5.91 -0.46
CA VAL A 6 5.76 -4.96 -0.68
C VAL A 6 4.44 -5.72 -0.63
N LEU A 7 3.53 -5.25 0.22
CA LEU A 7 2.18 -5.78 0.29
C LEU A 7 1.26 -4.89 -0.54
N VAL A 8 0.46 -5.51 -1.42
CA VAL A 8 -0.54 -4.79 -2.20
C VAL A 8 -1.92 -5.29 -1.78
N VAL A 9 -2.77 -4.37 -1.34
CA VAL A 9 -4.13 -4.69 -0.88
C VAL A 9 -5.12 -3.96 -1.78
N GLU A 10 -5.83 -4.71 -2.61
CA GLU A 10 -6.72 -4.18 -3.63
C GLU A 10 -7.74 -5.25 -4.00
N ASP A 11 -9.03 -4.91 -4.00
CA ASP A 11 -10.06 -5.89 -4.31
C ASP A 11 -10.28 -6.09 -5.80
N ASP A 12 -9.88 -5.14 -6.64
CA ASP A 12 -9.94 -5.30 -8.09
C ASP A 12 -8.74 -6.17 -8.53
N LYS A 13 -9.04 -7.37 -8.98
CA LYS A 13 -8.00 -8.33 -9.30
C LYS A 13 -7.08 -7.89 -10.43
N GLU A 14 -7.62 -7.20 -11.43
CA GLU A 14 -6.79 -6.72 -12.54
C GLU A 14 -5.77 -5.70 -12.06
N ILE A 15 -6.21 -4.78 -11.22
CA ILE A 15 -5.32 -3.76 -10.66
C ILE A 15 -4.28 -4.43 -9.77
N LEU A 16 -4.72 -5.33 -8.91
CA LEU A 16 -3.84 -6.06 -7.99
C LEU A 16 -2.75 -6.81 -8.74
N ASP A 17 -3.13 -7.58 -9.75
CA ASP A 17 -2.18 -8.37 -10.53
C ASP A 17 -1.26 -7.47 -11.35
N GLY A 18 -1.79 -6.39 -11.92
CA GLY A 18 -0.99 -5.45 -12.70
C GLY A 18 0.09 -4.78 -11.86
N ILE A 19 -0.26 -4.31 -10.67
CA ILE A 19 0.71 -3.72 -9.75
C ILE A 19 1.75 -4.76 -9.38
N GLY A 20 1.31 -5.99 -9.09
CA GLY A 20 2.23 -7.06 -8.71
C GLY A 20 3.28 -7.35 -9.78
N ILE A 21 2.87 -7.37 -11.05
CA ILE A 21 3.79 -7.63 -12.15
C ILE A 21 4.85 -6.52 -12.22
N TYR A 22 4.42 -5.26 -12.15
CA TYR A 22 5.36 -4.14 -12.21
C TYR A 22 6.37 -4.18 -11.08
N LEU A 23 5.91 -4.43 -9.86
CA LEU A 23 6.80 -4.45 -8.71
C LEU A 23 7.77 -5.62 -8.75
N LYS A 24 7.30 -6.79 -9.19
CA LYS A 24 8.18 -7.95 -9.33
C LYS A 24 9.26 -7.69 -10.37
N ASN A 25 8.92 -7.02 -11.46
CA ASN A 25 9.91 -6.68 -12.49
C ASN A 25 11.00 -5.75 -11.98
N GLN A 26 10.73 -5.03 -10.90
CA GLN A 26 11.70 -4.14 -10.27
C GLN A 26 12.51 -4.84 -9.16
N GLY A 27 12.28 -6.12 -8.96
CA GLY A 27 13.03 -6.89 -7.98
C GLY A 27 12.40 -6.96 -6.60
N TYR A 28 11.19 -6.43 -6.42
CA TYR A 28 10.50 -6.50 -5.14
C TYR A 28 9.84 -7.86 -4.95
N THR A 29 9.81 -8.33 -3.71
CA THR A 29 8.99 -9.48 -3.33
C THR A 29 7.60 -8.94 -3.02
N VAL A 30 6.57 -9.49 -3.69
CA VAL A 30 5.22 -8.95 -3.62
C VAL A 30 4.27 -9.92 -2.96
N TYR A 31 3.52 -9.43 -1.99
CA TYR A 31 2.41 -10.15 -1.37
C TYR A 31 1.12 -9.46 -1.76
N LYS A 32 0.05 -10.21 -1.96
CA LYS A 32 -1.22 -9.71 -2.45
C LYS A 32 -2.35 -10.07 -1.52
N ALA A 33 -3.25 -9.14 -1.28
CA ALA A 33 -4.46 -9.38 -0.51
C ALA A 33 -5.63 -8.67 -1.18
N GLY A 34 -6.82 -9.28 -1.13
CA GLY A 34 -8.02 -8.73 -1.74
C GLY A 34 -8.85 -7.88 -0.80
N ASN A 35 -8.48 -7.78 0.46
CA ASN A 35 -9.17 -6.96 1.45
C ASN A 35 -8.25 -6.68 2.63
N GLY A 36 -8.68 -5.76 3.50
CA GLY A 36 -7.84 -5.34 4.62
C GLY A 36 -7.60 -6.41 5.65
N LYS A 37 -8.56 -7.30 5.86
CA LYS A 37 -8.40 -8.37 6.84
C LYS A 37 -7.29 -9.34 6.42
N ASP A 38 -7.30 -9.74 5.15
CA ASP A 38 -6.26 -10.61 4.61
C ASP A 38 -4.92 -9.91 4.61
N GLY A 39 -4.91 -8.60 4.31
CA GLY A 39 -3.68 -7.81 4.36
C GLY A 39 -3.06 -7.81 5.74
N LEU A 40 -3.86 -7.60 6.78
CA LEU A 40 -3.37 -7.63 8.15
C LEU A 40 -2.81 -9.01 8.52
N SER A 41 -3.45 -10.07 8.05
CA SER A 41 -2.99 -11.43 8.29
C SER A 41 -1.59 -11.65 7.70
N ILE A 42 -1.37 -11.13 6.49
CA ILE A 42 -0.05 -11.25 5.85
C ILE A 42 0.99 -10.47 6.64
N ILE A 43 0.67 -9.28 7.12
CA ILE A 43 1.59 -8.46 7.91
C ILE A 43 2.04 -9.20 9.17
N GLU A 44 1.17 -10.00 9.77
CA GLU A 44 1.53 -10.78 10.95
C GLU A 44 2.44 -11.95 10.62
N GLN A 45 2.40 -12.47 9.40
CA GLN A 45 3.13 -13.68 9.02
C GLN A 45 4.42 -13.40 8.26
N GLU A 46 4.48 -12.27 7.55
CA GLU A 46 5.61 -11.94 6.69
C GLU A 46 6.18 -10.59 7.04
N GLU A 47 7.47 -10.43 6.80
CA GLU A 47 8.09 -9.12 6.97
C GLU A 47 7.68 -8.21 5.82
N ILE A 48 7.07 -7.07 6.12
CA ILE A 48 6.62 -6.11 5.12
C ILE A 48 7.35 -4.79 5.31
N HIS A 49 7.85 -4.24 4.21
CA HIS A 49 8.60 -2.99 4.22
C HIS A 49 7.79 -1.81 3.70
N LEU A 50 6.72 -2.07 2.97
CA LEU A 50 5.84 -1.05 2.43
C LEU A 50 4.51 -1.69 2.06
N ALA A 51 3.40 -0.98 2.27
CA ALA A 51 2.10 -1.44 1.83
C ALA A 51 1.44 -0.43 0.90
N ILE A 52 0.84 -0.93 -0.16
CA ILE A 52 -0.01 -0.17 -1.06
C ILE A 52 -1.44 -0.63 -0.77
N VAL A 53 -2.31 0.29 -0.36
CA VAL A 53 -3.63 -0.07 0.17
C VAL A 53 -4.71 0.76 -0.50
N ASP A 54 -5.66 0.08 -1.15
CA ASP A 54 -6.84 0.75 -1.70
C ASP A 54 -7.75 1.19 -0.55
N ILE A 55 -8.30 2.38 -0.65
CA ILE A 55 -9.18 2.92 0.39
C ILE A 55 -10.51 2.19 0.42
N MET A 56 -11.12 1.99 -0.75
CA MET A 56 -12.48 1.42 -0.85
C MET A 56 -12.42 -0.07 -1.15
N MET A 57 -12.62 -0.88 -0.12
CA MET A 57 -12.61 -2.33 -0.24
C MET A 57 -13.72 -2.94 0.62
N PRO A 58 -14.23 -4.14 0.22
CA PRO A 58 -15.17 -4.86 1.07
C PRO A 58 -14.47 -5.45 2.31
N VAL A 59 -15.26 -5.90 3.25
CA VAL A 59 -14.83 -6.57 4.49
C VAL A 59 -14.17 -5.58 5.46
N MET A 60 -13.09 -4.95 5.04
CA MET A 60 -12.40 -3.94 5.84
C MET A 60 -11.78 -2.93 4.87
N ASP A 61 -12.17 -1.66 4.98
CA ASP A 61 -11.62 -0.63 4.11
C ASP A 61 -10.17 -0.31 4.46
N GLY A 62 -9.50 0.40 3.53
CA GLY A 62 -8.08 0.68 3.68
C GLY A 62 -7.75 1.59 4.85
N ILE A 63 -8.62 2.52 5.18
CA ILE A 63 -8.40 3.44 6.30
C ILE A 63 -8.39 2.66 7.61
N THR A 64 -9.41 1.81 7.80
CA THR A 64 -9.49 0.95 8.99
C THR A 64 -8.29 0.04 9.10
N MET A 65 -7.87 -0.55 7.97
CA MET A 65 -6.71 -1.42 7.95
C MET A 65 -5.45 -0.68 8.42
N VAL A 66 -5.23 0.53 7.90
CA VAL A 66 -4.02 1.30 8.24
C VAL A 66 -4.05 1.73 9.70
N MET A 67 -5.20 2.10 10.22
CA MET A 67 -5.31 2.42 11.65
C MET A 67 -4.91 1.23 12.51
N LYS A 68 -5.32 0.03 12.12
CA LYS A 68 -4.96 -1.18 12.87
C LYS A 68 -3.48 -1.53 12.73
N LEU A 69 -2.93 -1.46 11.54
CA LEU A 69 -1.52 -1.81 11.38
C LEU A 69 -0.59 -0.83 12.09
N ARG A 70 -1.00 0.44 12.21
CA ARG A 70 -0.20 1.45 12.90
C ARG A 70 -0.08 1.21 14.40
N GLU A 71 -0.88 0.33 14.98
CA GLU A 71 -0.73 -0.03 16.37
C GLU A 71 0.58 -0.76 16.64
N ASN A 72 1.11 -1.47 15.64
CA ASN A 72 2.30 -2.29 15.82
C ASN A 72 3.38 -2.10 14.76
N HIS A 73 3.11 -1.31 13.72
CA HIS A 73 4.02 -1.18 12.58
C HIS A 73 4.12 0.26 12.11
N ASP A 74 5.30 0.63 11.63
CA ASP A 74 5.57 1.99 11.16
C ASP A 74 6.10 2.05 9.73
N PHE A 75 6.06 0.94 8.98
CA PHE A 75 6.52 0.96 7.60
C PHE A 75 5.64 1.89 6.74
N PRO A 76 6.18 2.41 5.63
CA PRO A 76 5.42 3.35 4.80
C PRO A 76 4.19 2.72 4.16
N VAL A 77 3.14 3.54 4.05
CA VAL A 77 1.88 3.16 3.43
C VAL A 77 1.53 4.16 2.35
N ILE A 78 1.20 3.65 1.15
CA ILE A 78 0.72 4.45 0.03
C ILE A 78 -0.74 4.07 -0.18
N PHE A 79 -1.64 5.05 -0.09
CA PHE A 79 -3.05 4.80 -0.40
C PHE A 79 -3.31 4.90 -1.90
N LEU A 80 -4.19 4.04 -2.40
CA LEU A 80 -4.79 4.18 -3.72
C LEU A 80 -6.19 4.76 -3.52
N SER A 81 -6.51 5.81 -4.24
CA SER A 81 -7.80 6.48 -4.10
C SER A 81 -8.43 6.73 -5.46
N ALA A 82 -9.72 6.50 -5.57
CA ALA A 82 -10.46 6.75 -6.82
C ALA A 82 -10.84 8.22 -6.96
N LYS A 83 -10.91 8.97 -5.87
CA LYS A 83 -11.42 10.33 -5.87
C LYS A 83 -10.64 11.22 -4.93
N SER A 84 -10.49 12.48 -5.32
CA SER A 84 -9.79 13.45 -4.49
C SER A 84 -10.50 13.73 -3.16
N GLU A 85 -11.82 13.56 -3.09
CA GLU A 85 -12.54 13.76 -1.82
C GLU A 85 -12.11 12.76 -0.75
N GLU A 86 -11.72 11.55 -1.16
CA GLU A 86 -11.21 10.56 -0.23
C GLU A 86 -9.87 10.98 0.35
N LEU A 87 -9.06 11.68 -0.47
CA LEU A 87 -7.77 12.19 -0.03
C LEU A 87 -7.95 13.26 1.04
N ASP A 88 -8.98 14.10 0.92
CA ASP A 88 -9.29 15.10 1.93
C ASP A 88 -9.62 14.45 3.27
N LYS A 89 -10.35 13.35 3.24
CA LYS A 89 -10.67 12.60 4.46
C LYS A 89 -9.40 12.04 5.11
N ILE A 90 -8.50 11.50 4.32
CA ILE A 90 -7.24 10.94 4.82
C ILE A 90 -6.43 12.03 5.49
N THR A 91 -6.29 13.17 4.83
CA THR A 91 -5.54 14.29 5.36
C THR A 91 -6.17 14.82 6.65
N GLY A 92 -7.49 14.94 6.66
CA GLY A 92 -8.19 15.45 7.83
C GLY A 92 -8.14 14.53 9.03
N LEU A 93 -8.04 13.22 8.80
CA LEU A 93 -7.98 12.24 9.89
C LEU A 93 -6.56 11.97 10.39
N ASN A 94 -5.56 12.38 9.65
CA ASN A 94 -4.15 12.19 10.03
C ASN A 94 -3.88 10.74 10.44
N ILE A 95 -4.26 9.80 9.58
CA ILE A 95 -4.25 8.39 9.92
C ILE A 95 -2.90 7.70 9.67
N GLY A 96 -1.87 8.46 9.32
CA GLY A 96 -0.54 7.90 9.22
C GLY A 96 -0.17 7.32 7.87
N ALA A 97 -0.83 7.77 6.80
CA ALA A 97 -0.38 7.44 5.44
C ALA A 97 0.82 8.30 5.10
N ASP A 98 1.75 7.73 4.35
CA ASP A 98 2.97 8.44 3.95
C ASP A 98 2.83 9.06 2.57
N ASP A 99 1.92 8.54 1.76
CA ASP A 99 1.73 9.02 0.40
C ASP A 99 0.40 8.50 -0.13
N TYR A 100 0.00 8.99 -1.28
CA TYR A 100 -1.20 8.50 -1.94
C TYR A 100 -1.08 8.68 -3.45
N VAL A 101 -1.84 7.86 -4.18
CA VAL A 101 -1.90 7.90 -5.63
C VAL A 101 -3.36 7.82 -6.04
N THR A 102 -3.78 8.73 -6.91
CA THR A 102 -5.17 8.78 -7.39
C THR A 102 -5.33 7.89 -8.62
N LYS A 103 -6.38 7.09 -8.66
CA LYS A 103 -6.73 6.30 -9.83
C LYS A 103 -7.41 7.21 -10.88
N PRO A 104 -7.17 7.02 -12.16
CA PRO A 104 -6.19 6.10 -12.74
C PRO A 104 -4.77 6.62 -12.58
N PHE A 105 -3.84 5.73 -12.33
CA PHE A 105 -2.43 6.10 -12.20
C PHE A 105 -1.62 5.35 -13.26
N THR A 106 -0.43 5.88 -13.57
CA THR A 106 0.49 5.16 -14.42
C THR A 106 1.36 4.26 -13.53
N PRO A 107 1.81 3.11 -14.06
CA PRO A 107 2.73 2.28 -13.31
C PRO A 107 4.02 3.01 -12.93
N MET A 108 4.49 3.90 -13.80
CA MET A 108 5.69 4.68 -13.51
C MET A 108 5.50 5.61 -12.31
N GLU A 109 4.33 6.23 -12.19
CA GLU A 109 4.04 7.10 -11.06
C GLU A 109 4.03 6.31 -9.75
N LEU A 110 3.33 5.18 -9.75
CA LEU A 110 3.26 4.34 -8.55
C LEU A 110 4.65 3.83 -8.16
N LEU A 111 5.41 3.34 -9.13
CA LEU A 111 6.74 2.82 -8.88
C LEU A 111 7.67 3.90 -8.33
N ALA A 112 7.59 5.11 -8.87
CA ALA A 112 8.42 6.23 -8.38
C ALA A 112 8.12 6.50 -6.90
N ARG A 113 6.85 6.45 -6.50
CA ARG A 113 6.47 6.67 -5.11
C ARG A 113 6.93 5.53 -4.20
N VAL A 114 6.81 4.29 -4.66
CA VAL A 114 7.30 3.12 -3.92
C VAL A 114 8.80 3.27 -3.68
N ASN A 115 9.56 3.55 -4.72
CA ASN A 115 11.01 3.69 -4.61
C ASN A 115 11.39 4.84 -3.67
N SER A 116 10.68 5.95 -3.78
CA SER A 116 10.93 7.12 -2.93
C SER A 116 10.66 6.82 -1.46
N GLN A 117 9.54 6.17 -1.15
CA GLN A 117 9.18 5.85 0.22
C GLN A 117 10.15 4.84 0.83
N LEU A 118 10.54 3.83 0.09
CA LEU A 118 11.49 2.84 0.59
C LEU A 118 12.86 3.44 0.82
N ARG A 119 13.30 4.33 -0.05
CA ARG A 119 14.58 5.01 0.11
C ARG A 119 14.58 5.87 1.39
N ARG A 120 13.49 6.57 1.66
CA ARG A 120 13.36 7.39 2.86
C ARG A 120 13.30 6.52 4.12
N TYR A 121 12.52 5.47 4.08
CA TYR A 121 12.35 4.58 5.22
C TYR A 121 13.67 3.90 5.59
N SER A 122 14.45 3.47 4.60
CA SER A 122 15.70 2.75 4.85
C SER A 122 16.81 3.63 5.45
N LYS A 123 16.63 4.95 5.46
CA LYS A 123 17.60 5.87 6.06
C LYS A 123 17.36 6.09 7.55
N TYR A 124 16.25 5.62 8.04
CA TYR A 124 15.87 5.77 9.44
C TYR A 124 15.78 4.40 10.09
#